data_ee161da898f83784e105428cad191bbe
#
_entry.id   ee161da898f83784e105428cad191bbe
#
_cell.length_a   1.000
_cell.length_b   1.000
_cell.length_c   1.000
_cell.angle_alpha   90.00
_cell.angle_beta   90.00
_cell.angle_gamma   90.00
#
_symmetry.space_group_name_H-M   'P 1'
#
loop_
_entity.id
_entity.type
_entity.pdbx_description
1 polymer ?
#
loop_
_entity_poly.entity_id
_entity_poly.type
_entity_poly.pdbx_seq_one_letter_code
_entity_poly.pdbx_strand_id
1 'polypeptide(L)'
;MSHEIARHWRLRQQKYSLVGECCPNCNTKIFPPRDICTDCGGEAKDPYKFSGKGKIYSFAPVMEPAEGFESQAPFAVALIKLDEGPMLTAQLTDLDPNQALDKQIKIGIPVEMVTRKLSEDGSKGLINYGYKFRIPIQTDSSRLQQENS
;
A
#
# COMPACT_ATOMS: atom_id res chain seq x y z
N MET A 1 -11.91 -23.15 -3.90
CA MET A 1 -10.54 -22.59 -3.69
C MET A 1 -9.75 -22.31 -4.95
N SER A 2 -9.97 -22.97 -6.07
CA SER A 2 -9.24 -22.67 -7.33
C SER A 2 -9.59 -21.34 -8.01
N HIS A 3 -10.67 -20.69 -7.62
CA HIS A 3 -11.12 -19.42 -8.23
C HIS A 3 -10.27 -18.21 -7.84
N GLU A 4 -9.56 -18.26 -6.73
CA GLU A 4 -8.74 -17.13 -6.27
C GLU A 4 -7.44 -16.96 -7.05
N ILE A 5 -6.83 -18.05 -7.52
CA ILE A 5 -5.56 -18.00 -8.26
C ILE A 5 -5.69 -17.16 -9.53
N ALA A 6 -6.75 -17.38 -10.31
CA ALA A 6 -6.99 -16.62 -11.54
C ALA A 6 -7.21 -15.13 -11.27
N ARG A 7 -7.92 -14.81 -10.18
CA ARG A 7 -8.14 -13.42 -9.75
C ARG A 7 -6.83 -12.75 -9.33
N HIS A 8 -6.03 -13.43 -8.53
CA HIS A 8 -4.72 -12.90 -8.09
C HIS A 8 -3.79 -12.66 -9.26
N TRP A 9 -3.77 -13.56 -10.24
CA TRP A 9 -2.97 -13.41 -11.44
C TRP A 9 -3.37 -12.20 -12.29
N ARG A 10 -4.67 -11.99 -12.49
CA ARG A 10 -5.19 -10.84 -13.24
C ARG A 10 -4.87 -9.51 -12.57
N LEU A 11 -4.94 -9.46 -11.25
CA LEU A 11 -4.72 -8.25 -10.46
C LEU A 11 -3.25 -8.03 -10.04
N ARG A 12 -2.31 -8.84 -10.53
CA ARG A 12 -0.91 -8.78 -10.10
C ARG A 12 -0.25 -7.41 -10.26
N GLN A 13 -0.47 -6.74 -11.39
CA GLN A 13 0.12 -5.42 -11.64
C GLN A 13 -0.40 -4.37 -10.67
N GLN A 14 -1.69 -4.38 -10.43
CA GLN A 14 -2.33 -3.52 -9.45
C GLN A 14 -1.80 -3.79 -8.04
N LYS A 15 -1.71 -5.06 -7.66
CA LYS A 15 -1.31 -5.45 -6.30
C LYS A 15 0.19 -5.34 -6.02
N TYR A 16 1.04 -5.65 -7.00
CA TYR A 16 2.49 -5.67 -6.79
C TYR A 16 3.19 -4.37 -7.15
N SER A 17 2.64 -3.61 -8.07
CA SER A 17 3.31 -2.45 -8.67
C SER A 17 2.49 -1.16 -8.64
N LEU A 18 1.32 -1.16 -8.00
CA LEU A 18 0.39 -0.02 -8.00
C LEU A 18 0.19 0.54 -9.41
N VAL A 19 -0.22 -0.31 -10.34
CA VAL A 19 -0.58 0.12 -11.67
C VAL A 19 -2.08 0.41 -11.71
N GLY A 20 -2.43 1.64 -11.96
CA GLY A 20 -3.78 2.12 -12.20
C GLY A 20 -3.93 2.64 -13.62
N GLU A 21 -4.71 3.66 -13.81
CA GLU A 21 -5.03 4.26 -15.11
C GLU A 21 -4.89 5.78 -15.08
N CYS A 22 -4.63 6.35 -16.25
CA CYS A 22 -4.65 7.78 -16.46
C CYS A 22 -5.67 8.11 -17.56
N CYS A 23 -6.50 9.13 -17.31
CA CYS A 23 -7.43 9.60 -18.32
C CYS A 23 -6.71 10.45 -19.36
N PRO A 24 -6.78 10.13 -20.66
CA PRO A 24 -6.14 10.92 -21.70
C PRO A 24 -6.78 12.31 -21.89
N ASN A 25 -8.04 12.47 -21.49
CA ASN A 25 -8.77 13.73 -21.70
C ASN A 25 -8.50 14.78 -20.62
N CYS A 26 -8.57 14.38 -19.33
CA CYS A 26 -8.43 15.29 -18.20
C CYS A 26 -7.19 15.03 -17.36
N ASN A 27 -6.38 14.03 -17.73
CA ASN A 27 -5.15 13.64 -17.05
C ASN A 27 -5.33 13.19 -15.58
N THR A 28 -6.57 12.88 -15.18
CA THR A 28 -6.88 12.33 -13.86
C THR A 28 -6.31 10.92 -13.72
N LYS A 29 -5.62 10.68 -12.62
CA LYS A 29 -5.05 9.39 -12.29
C LYS A 29 -5.99 8.61 -11.39
N ILE A 30 -6.25 7.35 -11.72
CA ILE A 30 -7.28 6.53 -11.12
C ILE A 30 -6.66 5.25 -10.56
N PHE A 31 -6.94 4.98 -9.30
CA PHE A 31 -6.61 3.72 -8.65
C PHE A 31 -7.74 3.29 -7.72
N PRO A 32 -8.21 2.07 -7.75
CA PRO A 32 -7.91 1.00 -8.73
C PRO A 32 -8.42 1.32 -10.14
N PRO A 33 -7.93 0.61 -11.18
CA PRO A 33 -8.38 0.79 -12.56
C PRO A 33 -9.89 0.59 -12.71
N ARG A 34 -10.54 1.44 -13.53
CA ARG A 34 -12.00 1.43 -13.69
C ARG A 34 -12.46 1.51 -15.14
N ASP A 35 -11.57 1.67 -16.10
CA ASP A 35 -11.81 1.87 -17.54
C ASP A 35 -12.55 3.17 -17.88
N ILE A 36 -13.20 3.82 -16.93
CA ILE A 36 -13.95 5.07 -17.10
C ILE A 36 -13.46 6.09 -16.09
N CYS A 37 -13.20 7.29 -16.57
CA CYS A 37 -12.78 8.40 -15.72
C CYS A 37 -13.90 8.85 -14.78
N THR A 38 -13.57 9.03 -13.51
CA THR A 38 -14.51 9.51 -12.50
C THR A 38 -14.85 10.99 -12.62
N ASP A 39 -13.99 11.76 -13.28
CA ASP A 39 -14.14 13.22 -13.37
C ASP A 39 -14.83 13.65 -14.67
N CYS A 40 -14.39 13.15 -15.82
CA CYS A 40 -14.95 13.55 -17.12
C CYS A 40 -15.88 12.51 -17.76
N GLY A 41 -15.96 11.30 -17.22
CA GLY A 41 -16.78 10.20 -17.77
C GLY A 41 -16.26 9.59 -19.06
N GLY A 42 -15.10 10.00 -19.56
CA GLY A 42 -14.47 9.43 -20.74
C GLY A 42 -13.74 8.12 -20.47
N GLU A 43 -13.29 7.46 -21.53
CA GLU A 43 -12.45 6.27 -21.38
C GLU A 43 -11.12 6.61 -20.73
N ALA A 44 -10.70 5.80 -19.76
CA ALA A 44 -9.46 5.94 -19.01
C ALA A 44 -8.79 4.57 -18.90
N LYS A 45 -8.17 4.12 -19.99
CA LYS A 45 -7.56 2.79 -20.10
C LYS A 45 -6.04 2.82 -20.18
N ASP A 46 -5.44 4.02 -20.19
CA ASP A 46 -3.99 4.14 -20.27
C ASP A 46 -3.35 3.71 -18.94
N PRO A 47 -2.53 2.65 -18.93
CA PRO A 47 -1.93 2.18 -17.70
C PRO A 47 -0.98 3.23 -17.13
N TYR A 48 -1.09 3.48 -15.83
CA TYR A 48 -0.24 4.40 -15.11
C TYR A 48 0.35 3.73 -13.86
N LYS A 49 1.68 3.74 -13.76
CA LYS A 49 2.38 3.23 -12.59
C LYS A 49 2.59 4.35 -11.59
N PHE A 50 1.98 4.21 -10.42
CA PHE A 50 2.15 5.15 -9.33
C PHE A 50 3.53 5.05 -8.70
N SER A 51 4.02 6.16 -8.15
CA SER A 51 5.34 6.24 -7.49
C SER A 51 5.43 5.39 -6.21
N GLY A 52 4.27 5.06 -5.63
CA GLY A 52 4.20 4.37 -4.35
C GLY A 52 4.45 5.28 -3.15
N LYS A 53 4.52 6.59 -3.35
CA LYS A 53 4.70 7.56 -2.28
C LYS A 53 3.38 8.25 -1.96
N GLY A 54 3.18 8.55 -0.69
CA GLY A 54 1.98 9.23 -0.23
C GLY A 54 2.08 9.63 1.23
N LYS A 55 0.95 10.06 1.78
CA LYS A 55 0.82 10.46 3.18
C LYS A 55 -0.37 9.78 3.83
N ILE A 56 -0.25 9.50 5.10
CA ILE A 56 -1.36 8.97 5.89
C ILE A 56 -2.43 10.05 6.02
N TYR A 57 -3.62 9.75 5.51
CA TYR A 57 -4.79 10.61 5.65
C TYR A 57 -5.57 10.29 6.92
N SER A 58 -5.77 9.01 7.19
CA SER A 58 -6.32 8.50 8.45
C SER A 58 -5.82 7.08 8.70
N PHE A 59 -5.95 6.58 9.92
CA PHE A 59 -5.59 5.22 10.26
C PHE A 59 -6.45 4.67 11.39
N ALA A 60 -6.52 3.33 11.47
CA ALA A 60 -7.17 2.62 12.55
C ALA A 60 -6.30 1.44 13.00
N PRO A 61 -6.03 1.28 14.29
CA PRO A 61 -5.40 0.08 14.81
C PRO A 61 -6.39 -1.08 14.80
N VAL A 62 -5.92 -2.28 14.41
CA VAL A 62 -6.68 -3.53 14.41
C VAL A 62 -6.09 -4.42 15.49
N MET A 63 -6.83 -4.60 16.56
CA MET A 63 -6.44 -5.43 17.71
C MET A 63 -7.00 -6.85 17.61
N GLU A 64 -8.22 -6.97 17.07
CA GLU A 64 -8.91 -8.23 16.83
C GLU A 64 -9.08 -8.41 15.32
N PRO A 65 -8.17 -9.14 14.66
CA PRO A 65 -8.21 -9.31 13.22
C PRO A 65 -9.26 -10.34 12.80
N ALA A 66 -9.64 -10.26 11.52
CA ALA A 66 -10.43 -11.29 10.89
C ALA A 66 -9.65 -12.62 10.76
N GLU A 67 -10.39 -13.71 10.53
CA GLU A 67 -9.81 -15.03 10.31
C GLU A 67 -8.74 -15.00 9.19
N GLY A 68 -7.60 -15.61 9.45
CA GLY A 68 -6.45 -15.63 8.55
C GLY A 68 -5.45 -14.47 8.71
N PHE A 69 -5.73 -13.51 9.59
CA PHE A 69 -4.83 -12.38 9.88
C PHE A 69 -4.30 -12.38 11.32
N GLU A 70 -4.60 -13.41 12.09
CA GLU A 70 -4.26 -13.51 13.52
C GLU A 70 -2.75 -13.39 13.78
N SER A 71 -1.95 -13.97 12.89
CA SER A 71 -0.48 -13.93 12.99
C SER A 71 0.12 -12.54 12.77
N GLN A 72 -0.65 -11.62 12.21
CA GLN A 72 -0.20 -10.26 11.91
C GLN A 72 -0.65 -9.23 12.96
N ALA A 73 -1.57 -9.59 13.85
CA ALA A 73 -2.07 -8.70 14.88
C ALA A 73 -1.03 -8.43 16.00
N PRO A 74 -1.01 -7.23 16.59
CA PRO A 74 -1.78 -6.06 16.19
C PRO A 74 -1.18 -5.37 14.96
N PHE A 75 -2.02 -4.82 14.07
CA PHE A 75 -1.57 -4.05 12.92
C PHE A 75 -2.43 -2.81 12.72
N ALA A 76 -1.99 -1.91 11.86
CA ALA A 76 -2.76 -0.72 11.51
C ALA A 76 -3.15 -0.75 10.03
N VAL A 77 -4.37 -0.32 9.76
CA VAL A 77 -4.87 -0.04 8.42
C VAL A 77 -4.95 1.47 8.25
N ALA A 78 -4.44 1.98 7.15
CA ALA A 78 -4.44 3.40 6.87
C ALA A 78 -5.12 3.72 5.54
N LEU A 79 -5.77 4.87 5.50
CA LEU A 79 -6.16 5.53 4.27
C LEU A 79 -5.00 6.42 3.86
N ILE A 80 -4.44 6.15 2.68
CA ILE A 80 -3.24 6.82 2.19
C ILE A 80 -3.61 7.65 0.97
N LYS A 81 -3.27 8.92 1.02
CA LYS A 81 -3.35 9.80 -0.15
C LYS A 81 -2.03 9.73 -0.90
N LEU A 82 -2.07 9.17 -2.11
CA LEU A 82 -0.91 9.13 -2.99
C LEU A 82 -0.54 10.54 -3.46
N ASP A 83 0.74 10.74 -3.74
CA ASP A 83 1.25 12.04 -4.22
C ASP A 83 0.61 12.44 -5.55
N GLU A 84 0.20 11.47 -6.37
CA GLU A 84 -0.50 11.68 -7.63
C GLU A 84 -2.00 11.99 -7.50
N GLY A 85 -2.56 11.91 -6.29
CA GLY A 85 -3.93 12.33 -5.98
C GLY A 85 -4.88 11.27 -5.44
N PRO A 86 -4.96 10.05 -5.99
CA PRO A 86 -5.88 9.03 -5.51
C PRO A 86 -5.63 8.63 -4.06
N MET A 87 -6.71 8.20 -3.39
CA MET A 87 -6.62 7.58 -2.07
C MET A 87 -6.80 6.07 -2.18
N LEU A 88 -6.06 5.35 -1.36
CA LEU A 88 -6.21 3.91 -1.22
C LEU A 88 -6.12 3.48 0.24
N THR A 89 -6.70 2.33 0.54
CA THR A 89 -6.59 1.70 1.85
C THR A 89 -5.50 0.64 1.80
N ALA A 90 -4.60 0.68 2.77
CA ALA A 90 -3.53 -0.31 2.88
C ALA A 90 -3.16 -0.58 4.33
N GLN A 91 -2.62 -1.76 4.57
CA GLN A 91 -2.00 -2.11 5.84
C GLN A 91 -0.64 -1.45 5.96
N LEU A 92 -0.36 -0.89 7.13
CA LEU A 92 0.98 -0.41 7.48
C LEU A 92 1.84 -1.58 7.97
N THR A 93 3.11 -1.55 7.61
CA THR A 93 4.08 -2.60 7.93
C THR A 93 5.39 -2.02 8.43
N ASP A 94 6.30 -2.90 8.87
CA ASP A 94 7.64 -2.54 9.36
C ASP A 94 7.59 -1.57 10.55
N LEU A 95 6.57 -1.71 11.41
CA LEU A 95 6.43 -0.96 12.65
C LEU A 95 7.15 -1.70 13.80
N ASP A 96 7.64 -0.94 14.78
CA ASP A 96 8.30 -1.50 15.95
C ASP A 96 7.27 -2.24 16.84
N PRO A 97 7.40 -3.56 17.04
CA PRO A 97 6.46 -4.33 17.85
C PRO A 97 6.50 -3.95 19.35
N ASN A 98 7.54 -3.28 19.81
CA ASN A 98 7.71 -2.87 21.20
C ASN A 98 7.07 -1.51 21.53
N GLN A 99 6.57 -0.81 20.52
CA GLN A 99 5.93 0.49 20.68
C GLN A 99 4.45 0.42 20.31
N ALA A 100 3.64 1.17 21.04
CA ALA A 100 2.22 1.31 20.70
C ALA A 100 2.05 1.94 19.32
N LEU A 101 1.06 1.45 18.55
CA LEU A 101 0.82 1.88 17.17
C LEU A 101 0.52 3.39 17.06
N ASP A 102 -0.23 3.92 18.00
CA ASP A 102 -0.60 5.34 18.07
C ASP A 102 0.60 6.29 18.30
N LYS A 103 1.68 5.77 18.86
CA LYS A 103 2.93 6.53 19.02
C LYS A 103 3.78 6.58 17.77
N GLN A 104 3.71 5.57 16.94
CA GLN A 104 4.49 5.44 15.71
C GLN A 104 3.82 6.09 14.51
N ILE A 105 2.48 6.07 14.49
CA ILE A 105 1.67 6.48 13.35
C ILE A 105 0.99 7.81 13.67
N LYS A 106 1.10 8.76 12.75
CA LYS A 106 0.40 10.05 12.83
C LYS A 106 -0.15 10.43 11.46
N ILE A 107 -1.26 11.17 11.46
CA ILE A 107 -1.82 11.74 10.23
C ILE A 107 -0.81 12.71 9.62
N GLY A 108 -0.63 12.64 8.30
CA GLY A 108 0.30 13.48 7.54
C GLY A 108 1.72 12.93 7.43
N ILE A 109 2.07 11.83 8.11
CA ILE A 109 3.37 11.19 7.94
C ILE A 109 3.52 10.68 6.51
N PRO A 110 4.68 10.93 5.86
CA PRO A 110 4.98 10.33 4.57
C PRO A 110 5.15 8.82 4.71
N VAL A 111 4.68 8.10 3.70
CA VAL A 111 4.81 6.64 3.62
C VAL A 111 5.22 6.23 2.22
N GLU A 112 5.82 5.05 2.11
CA GLU A 112 6.22 4.46 0.85
C GLU A 112 5.68 3.03 0.71
N MET A 113 5.34 2.67 -0.52
CA MET A 113 4.89 1.33 -0.84
C MET A 113 6.03 0.32 -0.75
N VAL A 114 5.70 -0.83 -0.18
CA VAL A 114 6.55 -2.03 -0.20
C VAL A 114 5.69 -3.24 -0.54
N THR A 115 6.29 -4.25 -1.16
CA THR A 115 5.61 -5.51 -1.40
C THR A 115 5.84 -6.44 -0.23
N ARG A 116 4.77 -6.93 0.37
CA ARG A 116 4.80 -7.82 1.53
C ARG A 116 3.76 -8.92 1.38
N LYS A 117 3.91 -9.98 2.16
CA LYS A 117 2.93 -11.04 2.28
C LYS A 117 1.62 -10.47 2.84
N LEU A 118 0.51 -10.72 2.13
CA LEU A 118 -0.84 -10.34 2.57
C LEU A 118 -1.51 -11.46 3.37
N SER A 119 -1.52 -12.65 2.81
CA SER A 119 -2.17 -13.82 3.41
C SER A 119 -1.50 -15.12 2.96
N GLU A 120 -1.79 -16.19 3.67
CA GLU A 120 -1.33 -17.53 3.40
C GLU A 120 -2.50 -18.51 3.56
N ASP A 121 -2.66 -19.39 2.61
CA ASP A 121 -3.72 -20.41 2.63
C ASP A 121 -3.17 -21.71 3.25
N GLY A 122 -3.14 -21.76 4.57
CA GLY A 122 -2.58 -22.88 5.34
C GLY A 122 -1.05 -22.99 5.26
N SER A 123 -0.49 -23.98 5.95
CA SER A 123 0.99 -24.16 6.07
C SER A 123 1.70 -24.57 4.78
N LYS A 124 0.97 -25.02 3.77
CA LYS A 124 1.50 -25.44 2.46
C LYS A 124 0.74 -24.83 1.28
N GLY A 125 -0.10 -23.84 1.56
CA GLY A 125 -0.95 -23.20 0.57
C GLY A 125 -0.26 -22.05 -0.16
N LEU A 126 -1.06 -21.38 -1.00
CA LEU A 126 -0.62 -20.23 -1.77
C LEU A 126 -0.33 -19.04 -0.86
N ILE A 127 0.84 -18.43 -1.03
CA ILE A 127 1.18 -17.17 -0.38
C ILE A 127 0.82 -16.02 -1.30
N ASN A 128 -0.03 -15.13 -0.83
CA ASN A 128 -0.43 -13.93 -1.54
C ASN A 128 0.43 -12.75 -1.12
N TYR A 129 1.08 -12.12 -2.09
CA TYR A 129 1.82 -10.88 -1.91
C TYR A 129 1.03 -9.70 -2.45
N GLY A 130 1.28 -8.53 -1.90
CA GLY A 130 0.69 -7.31 -2.38
C GLY A 130 1.33 -6.09 -1.74
N TYR A 131 0.81 -4.91 -2.08
CA TYR A 131 1.32 -3.68 -1.51
C TYR A 131 0.90 -3.52 -0.05
N LYS A 132 1.86 -3.11 0.76
CA LYS A 132 1.67 -2.50 2.07
C LYS A 132 2.45 -1.19 2.06
N PHE A 133 2.26 -0.37 3.07
CA PHE A 133 2.99 0.87 3.20
C PHE A 133 3.79 0.88 4.49
N ARG A 134 4.95 1.52 4.43
CA ARG A 134 5.80 1.72 5.60
C ARG A 134 6.21 3.18 5.73
N ILE A 135 6.59 3.58 6.91
CA ILE A 135 7.29 4.85 7.13
C ILE A 135 8.68 4.72 6.50
N PRO A 136 9.12 5.67 5.65
CA PRO A 136 10.43 5.58 5.02
C PRO A 136 11.53 5.48 6.06
N ILE A 137 12.46 4.55 5.85
CA ILE A 137 13.64 4.43 6.68
C ILE A 137 14.54 5.62 6.33
N GLN A 138 14.71 6.55 7.28
CA GLN A 138 15.71 7.59 7.13
C GLN A 138 17.08 6.91 7.17
N THR A 139 17.68 6.72 6.02
CA THR A 139 19.12 6.46 5.93
C THR A 139 19.81 7.75 6.37
N ASP A 140 20.26 7.78 7.61
CA ASP A 140 21.12 8.86 8.13
C ASP A 140 22.41 8.90 7.31
N SER A 141 22.37 9.61 6.19
CA SER A 141 23.57 9.97 5.42
C SER A 141 24.49 10.90 6.23
N SER A 142 24.04 11.37 7.37
CA SER A 142 24.80 12.24 8.27
C SER A 142 25.77 11.49 9.19
N ARG A 143 25.65 10.16 9.35
CA ARG A 143 26.59 9.39 10.19
C ARG A 143 27.93 9.09 9.53
N LEU A 144 27.99 9.11 8.19
CA LEU A 144 29.24 8.81 7.46
C LEU A 144 30.19 9.99 7.32
N GLN A 145 29.82 11.19 7.76
CA GLN A 145 30.69 12.38 7.69
C GLN A 145 31.37 12.73 8.99
N GLN A 146 31.09 12.02 10.08
CA GLN A 146 31.76 12.30 11.38
C GLN A 146 32.92 11.36 11.73
N GLU A 147 33.18 10.33 10.93
CA GLU A 147 34.34 9.45 11.16
C GLU A 147 35.59 9.79 10.33
N ASN A 148 35.57 10.86 9.57
CA ASN A 148 36.76 11.35 8.79
C ASN A 148 37.10 12.79 9.13
N SER A 149 37.09 13.14 10.40
CA SER A 149 37.70 14.40 10.88
C SER A 149 38.63 14.16 12.04
#